data_ed5d4d525b998b5f76efb9b0c52309ff
#
_entry.id   ed5d4d525b998b5f76efb9b0c52309ff
#
_cell.length_a   1.000
_cell.length_b   1.000
_cell.length_c   1.000
_cell.angle_alpha   90.00
_cell.angle_beta   90.00
_cell.angle_gamma   90.00
#
_symmetry.space_group_name_H-M   'P 1'
#
loop_
_entity.id
_entity.type
_entity.pdbx_description
1 polymer ?
#
loop_
_entity_poly.entity_id
_entity_poly.type
_entity_poly.pdbx_seq_one_letter_code
_entity_poly.pdbx_strand_id
1 'polypeptide(L)'
;MKRSSNYLVIIILLVISAGCKDQPKKANLASGQQQIQKEGLKLLVGTFAEGDDKGIYQLDFNTETGELSNRQHVAKENKPGYLYLSKDGERVYSSNGTKPGSVSAFQWNEYKTALDKVSNLSSIGDGACYVGLSSDENLLAAANYSSGSIVLYPLDEKGGMIDDPQGIQHNGSGPHPNQNSAHAHCVQFSQNGKFLYAVDLGIDQILIYPINSENKLGKAQVALQLDPGDGPRHLVFHPTENKVFIINELSSTVVSATVDEENGVFTKIDKKSTLPDDYQEPNACADIHISKDGKFLYASNRGHNSIAVYSVSESGDLKLLTIEPVQGDWPRNFTLSPDGEFLLVANQKSNNITVFKVDGQTGLLEFTGNEISISQPVCLKF
;
A
#
# COMPACT_ATOMS: atom_id res chain seq x y z
N MET A 1 -66.85 18.44 -40.94
CA MET A 1 -67.96 17.47 -40.58
C MET A 1 -67.61 17.13 -39.11
N LYS A 2 -68.24 17.75 -38.16
CA LYS A 2 -69.47 17.52 -37.41
C LYS A 2 -69.59 16.07 -36.89
N ARG A 3 -69.45 15.93 -35.56
CA ARG A 3 -70.39 15.48 -34.52
C ARG A 3 -69.67 15.09 -33.28
N SER A 4 -69.82 15.81 -32.18
CA SER A 4 -70.77 15.90 -31.06
C SER A 4 -70.81 14.63 -30.21
N SER A 5 -70.30 14.80 -28.95
CA SER A 5 -71.03 14.99 -27.70
C SER A 5 -71.68 13.72 -27.14
N ASN A 6 -71.36 13.37 -25.88
CA ASN A 6 -72.38 13.27 -24.86
C ASN A 6 -71.78 13.04 -23.46
N TYR A 7 -72.19 13.92 -22.55
CA TYR A 7 -71.98 13.85 -21.09
C TYR A 7 -72.98 12.88 -20.47
N LEU A 8 -72.59 12.12 -19.47
CA LEU A 8 -73.54 11.51 -18.54
C LEU A 8 -73.13 11.81 -17.11
N VAL A 9 -73.93 12.69 -16.48
CA VAL A 9 -73.89 13.04 -15.06
C VAL A 9 -74.78 12.02 -14.34
N ILE A 10 -74.25 11.35 -13.30
CA ILE A 10 -75.07 10.60 -12.35
C ILE A 10 -74.80 11.17 -10.95
N ILE A 11 -75.87 11.80 -10.44
CA ILE A 11 -75.99 12.23 -9.03
C ILE A 11 -76.58 11.04 -8.25
N ILE A 12 -75.96 10.63 -7.15
CA ILE A 12 -76.66 9.79 -6.14
C ILE A 12 -76.38 10.35 -4.74
N LEU A 13 -77.49 10.45 -4.05
CA LEU A 13 -77.74 11.06 -2.76
C LEU A 13 -76.94 10.50 -1.57
N LEU A 14 -76.72 11.40 -0.62
CA LEU A 14 -76.37 11.16 0.80
C LEU A 14 -77.39 10.29 1.53
N VAL A 15 -76.90 9.35 2.33
CA VAL A 15 -77.62 8.89 3.54
C VAL A 15 -76.64 9.03 4.74
N ILE A 16 -77.04 9.87 5.67
CA ILE A 16 -76.37 10.05 6.97
C ILE A 16 -76.91 8.98 7.91
N SER A 17 -76.06 8.20 8.53
CA SER A 17 -76.35 7.48 9.76
C SER A 17 -75.24 7.71 10.78
N ALA A 18 -75.59 8.32 11.88
CA ALA A 18 -74.74 8.52 13.04
C ALA A 18 -74.54 7.22 13.83
N GLY A 19 -73.33 6.88 14.12
CA GLY A 19 -72.93 5.74 15.00
C GLY A 19 -71.63 6.02 15.74
N CYS A 20 -71.69 5.87 17.04
CA CYS A 20 -70.72 6.25 18.06
C CYS A 20 -69.26 5.80 17.88
N LYS A 21 -68.45 6.64 18.39
CA LYS A 21 -67.06 6.53 18.86
C LYS A 21 -66.52 5.16 19.18
N ASP A 22 -65.42 4.81 18.52
CA ASP A 22 -64.26 4.18 19.16
C ASP A 22 -63.00 4.64 18.43
N GLN A 23 -62.04 5.26 19.17
CA GLN A 23 -60.74 5.68 18.65
C GLN A 23 -59.79 4.48 18.63
N PRO A 24 -59.18 4.12 17.50
CA PRO A 24 -58.04 3.23 17.52
C PRO A 24 -56.78 4.00 17.92
N LYS A 25 -56.06 3.43 18.89
CA LYS A 25 -54.74 3.84 19.35
C LYS A 25 -53.81 3.99 18.14
N LYS A 26 -53.13 5.15 18.02
CA LYS A 26 -52.02 5.36 17.12
C LYS A 26 -50.91 4.37 17.46
N ALA A 27 -50.72 3.35 16.64
CA ALA A 27 -49.50 2.58 16.59
C ALA A 27 -48.40 3.51 16.03
N ASN A 28 -47.43 3.82 16.86
CA ASN A 28 -46.18 4.41 16.43
C ASN A 28 -45.48 3.39 15.49
N LEU A 29 -45.60 3.61 14.20
CA LEU A 29 -44.67 3.02 13.22
C LEU A 29 -43.36 3.79 13.38
N ALA A 30 -42.46 3.23 14.20
CA ALA A 30 -41.05 3.57 14.14
C ALA A 30 -40.60 3.29 12.72
N SER A 31 -40.33 4.35 11.94
CA SER A 31 -39.64 4.28 10.66
C SER A 31 -38.25 3.76 10.92
N GLY A 32 -38.07 2.45 10.83
CA GLY A 32 -36.75 1.84 10.68
C GLY A 32 -36.20 2.29 9.35
N GLN A 33 -35.49 3.40 9.32
CA GLN A 33 -34.52 3.68 8.29
C GLN A 33 -33.42 2.63 8.49
N GLN A 34 -33.49 1.53 7.75
CA GLN A 34 -32.31 0.73 7.45
C GLN A 34 -31.36 1.69 6.72
N GLN A 35 -30.39 2.22 7.46
CA GLN A 35 -29.19 2.74 6.85
C GLN A 35 -28.60 1.55 6.05
N ILE A 36 -28.66 1.65 4.73
CA ILE A 36 -27.84 0.84 3.85
C ILE A 36 -26.41 1.28 4.22
N GLN A 37 -25.74 0.54 5.09
CA GLN A 37 -24.29 0.68 5.30
C GLN A 37 -23.67 0.47 3.93
N LYS A 38 -23.14 1.54 3.37
CA LYS A 38 -22.24 1.46 2.22
C LYS A 38 -21.11 0.55 2.69
N GLU A 39 -20.91 -0.60 2.05
CA GLU A 39 -19.81 -1.49 2.40
C GLU A 39 -18.53 -0.66 2.39
N GLY A 40 -17.89 -0.54 3.55
CA GLY A 40 -16.63 0.16 3.70
C GLY A 40 -15.54 -0.55 2.91
N LEU A 41 -14.49 0.18 2.54
CA LEU A 41 -13.31 -0.44 1.94
C LEU A 41 -12.69 -1.44 2.90
N LYS A 42 -12.06 -2.47 2.36
CA LYS A 42 -11.31 -3.46 3.14
C LYS A 42 -9.83 -3.11 3.12
N LEU A 43 -9.23 -3.02 4.30
CA LEU A 43 -7.80 -2.81 4.50
C LEU A 43 -7.15 -4.11 4.96
N LEU A 44 -6.17 -4.62 4.21
CA LEU A 44 -5.33 -5.72 4.64
C LEU A 44 -4.12 -5.21 5.42
N VAL A 45 -3.77 -5.94 6.48
CA VAL A 45 -2.68 -5.62 7.38
C VAL A 45 -1.75 -6.82 7.52
N GLY A 46 -0.51 -6.70 7.05
CA GLY A 46 0.57 -7.63 7.35
C GLY A 46 1.20 -7.29 8.70
N THR A 47 1.54 -8.30 9.49
CA THR A 47 2.08 -8.12 10.84
C THR A 47 3.35 -8.90 11.11
N PHE A 48 4.19 -8.41 12.05
CA PHE A 48 5.27 -9.18 12.65
C PHE A 48 4.89 -9.77 14.01
N ALA A 49 3.58 -9.82 14.29
CA ALA A 49 3.04 -10.48 15.46
C ALA A 49 3.55 -11.93 15.59
N GLU A 50 3.66 -12.41 16.81
CA GLU A 50 4.14 -13.76 17.14
C GLU A 50 3.02 -14.60 17.78
N GLY A 51 3.29 -15.88 17.98
CA GLY A 51 2.32 -16.79 18.61
C GLY A 51 1.07 -17.00 17.75
N ASP A 52 -0.09 -16.89 18.38
CA ASP A 52 -1.39 -17.09 17.72
C ASP A 52 -1.87 -15.86 16.95
N ASP A 53 -1.32 -14.68 17.23
CA ASP A 53 -1.64 -13.42 16.56
C ASP A 53 -0.87 -13.22 15.24
N LYS A 54 0.04 -14.15 14.88
CA LYS A 54 0.82 -14.03 13.65
C LYS A 54 -0.04 -14.18 12.41
N GLY A 55 0.12 -13.25 11.45
CA GLY A 55 -0.57 -13.40 10.19
C GLY A 55 -1.00 -12.10 9.52
N ILE A 56 -1.99 -12.27 8.67
CA ILE A 56 -2.62 -11.21 7.91
C ILE A 56 -4.00 -10.94 8.49
N TYR A 57 -4.32 -9.67 8.67
CA TYR A 57 -5.61 -9.20 9.16
C TYR A 57 -6.34 -8.39 8.10
N GLN A 58 -7.65 -8.32 8.23
CA GLN A 58 -8.53 -7.43 7.47
C GLN A 58 -9.27 -6.51 8.43
N LEU A 59 -9.40 -5.25 8.06
CA LEU A 59 -10.18 -4.23 8.76
C LEU A 59 -11.20 -3.63 7.80
N ASP A 60 -12.32 -3.17 8.35
CA ASP A 60 -13.25 -2.28 7.64
C ASP A 60 -12.75 -0.84 7.78
N PHE A 61 -12.74 -0.11 6.69
CA PHE A 61 -12.38 1.30 6.64
C PHE A 61 -13.56 2.13 6.12
N ASN A 62 -13.98 3.11 6.93
CA ASN A 62 -15.03 4.05 6.55
C ASN A 62 -14.41 5.25 5.81
N THR A 63 -14.72 5.40 4.52
CA THR A 63 -14.17 6.46 3.66
C THR A 63 -14.72 7.85 3.96
N GLU A 64 -15.77 7.99 4.78
CA GLU A 64 -16.33 9.29 5.15
C GLU A 64 -15.72 9.81 6.45
N THR A 65 -15.47 8.90 7.40
CA THR A 65 -15.01 9.27 8.76
C THR A 65 -13.56 8.92 9.04
N GLY A 66 -12.94 8.04 8.23
CA GLY A 66 -11.61 7.48 8.49
C GLY A 66 -11.60 6.44 9.62
N GLU A 67 -12.76 5.96 10.09
CA GLU A 67 -12.83 4.97 11.16
C GLU A 67 -12.39 3.59 10.68
N LEU A 68 -11.59 2.91 11.52
CA LEU A 68 -11.19 1.51 11.35
C LEU A 68 -11.98 0.64 12.33
N SER A 69 -12.53 -0.47 11.84
CA SER A 69 -13.34 -1.37 12.66
C SER A 69 -13.24 -2.84 12.20
N ASN A 70 -13.94 -3.72 12.86
CA ASN A 70 -14.18 -5.10 12.46
C ASN A 70 -12.91 -5.89 12.11
N ARG A 71 -11.91 -5.88 13.05
CA ARG A 71 -10.65 -6.60 12.87
C ARG A 71 -10.88 -8.11 12.79
N GLN A 72 -10.49 -8.71 11.67
CA GLN A 72 -10.57 -10.14 11.39
C GLN A 72 -9.17 -10.71 11.07
N HIS A 73 -8.82 -11.84 11.63
CA HIS A 73 -7.62 -12.60 11.27
C HIS A 73 -7.95 -13.47 10.06
N VAL A 74 -7.43 -13.14 8.89
CA VAL A 74 -7.82 -13.77 7.62
C VAL A 74 -6.83 -14.81 7.11
N ALA A 75 -5.58 -14.79 7.56
CA ALA A 75 -4.60 -15.84 7.27
C ALA A 75 -3.54 -15.96 8.35
N LYS A 76 -3.22 -17.19 8.76
CA LYS A 76 -2.07 -17.48 9.62
C LYS A 76 -0.80 -17.58 8.76
N GLU A 77 0.13 -16.65 8.95
CA GLU A 77 1.39 -16.60 8.20
C GLU A 77 2.54 -16.15 9.10
N ASN A 78 3.78 -16.56 8.77
CA ASN A 78 4.96 -16.16 9.53
C ASN A 78 5.56 -14.88 8.95
N LYS A 79 5.55 -13.80 9.74
CA LYS A 79 6.17 -12.50 9.39
C LYS A 79 5.82 -12.03 7.97
N PRO A 80 4.51 -11.89 7.63
CA PRO A 80 4.07 -11.34 6.35
C PRO A 80 4.46 -9.85 6.28
N GLY A 81 5.69 -9.58 5.85
CA GLY A 81 6.35 -8.28 5.96
C GLY A 81 5.88 -7.25 4.94
N TYR A 82 5.48 -7.71 3.77
CA TYR A 82 4.92 -6.87 2.71
C TYR A 82 3.87 -7.65 1.92
N LEU A 83 2.75 -6.98 1.65
CA LEU A 83 1.63 -7.54 0.91
C LEU A 83 1.51 -6.88 -0.46
N TYR A 84 1.04 -7.62 -1.45
CA TYR A 84 0.64 -7.11 -2.75
C TYR A 84 -0.68 -7.76 -3.18
N LEU A 85 -1.61 -6.97 -3.73
CA LEU A 85 -2.91 -7.46 -4.18
C LEU A 85 -2.92 -7.52 -5.72
N SER A 86 -3.62 -8.51 -6.28
CA SER A 86 -3.98 -8.49 -7.69
C SER A 86 -4.93 -7.32 -8.00
N LYS A 87 -5.05 -6.93 -9.25
CA LYS A 87 -5.89 -5.81 -9.68
C LYS A 87 -7.38 -5.99 -9.34
N ASP A 88 -7.84 -7.23 -9.34
CA ASP A 88 -9.21 -7.61 -8.96
C ASP A 88 -9.40 -7.71 -7.44
N GLY A 89 -8.30 -7.63 -6.64
CA GLY A 89 -8.31 -7.79 -5.20
C GLY A 89 -8.55 -9.24 -4.72
N GLU A 90 -8.64 -10.22 -5.64
CA GLU A 90 -8.96 -11.61 -5.31
C GLU A 90 -7.77 -12.38 -4.76
N ARG A 91 -6.54 -11.98 -5.14
CA ARG A 91 -5.30 -12.65 -4.78
C ARG A 91 -4.41 -11.73 -3.95
N VAL A 92 -3.74 -12.33 -2.98
CA VAL A 92 -2.82 -11.62 -2.09
C VAL A 92 -1.49 -12.36 -2.07
N TYR A 93 -0.41 -11.63 -2.27
CA TYR A 93 0.95 -12.14 -2.19
C TYR A 93 1.65 -11.56 -0.97
N SER A 94 2.48 -12.36 -0.31
CA SER A 94 3.19 -11.95 0.90
C SER A 94 4.65 -12.35 0.85
N SER A 95 5.55 -11.40 1.15
CA SER A 95 6.91 -11.72 1.53
C SER A 95 6.95 -12.16 3.00
N ASN A 96 7.62 -13.28 3.29
CA ASN A 96 7.71 -13.82 4.64
C ASN A 96 9.15 -13.65 5.15
N GLY A 97 9.35 -12.73 6.09
CA GLY A 97 10.65 -12.30 6.62
C GLY A 97 11.31 -13.33 7.54
N THR A 98 11.37 -14.58 7.11
CA THR A 98 11.91 -15.73 7.85
C THR A 98 13.35 -16.07 7.40
N LYS A 99 13.95 -17.06 8.05
CA LYS A 99 15.21 -17.67 7.66
C LYS A 99 15.05 -19.20 7.66
N PRO A 100 15.05 -19.87 6.47
CA PRO A 100 15.06 -19.27 5.12
C PRO A 100 13.82 -18.43 4.84
N GLY A 101 13.94 -17.49 3.89
CA GLY A 101 12.85 -16.65 3.42
C GLY A 101 11.88 -17.41 2.52
N SER A 102 10.64 -16.96 2.46
CA SER A 102 9.63 -17.51 1.56
C SER A 102 8.68 -16.45 1.04
N VAL A 103 7.94 -16.81 0.00
CA VAL A 103 6.84 -16.02 -0.56
C VAL A 103 5.59 -16.88 -0.58
N SER A 104 4.47 -16.32 -0.15
CA SER A 104 3.17 -16.98 -0.17
C SER A 104 2.22 -16.29 -1.14
N ALA A 105 1.42 -17.07 -1.85
CA ALA A 105 0.28 -16.63 -2.61
C ALA A 105 -1.00 -17.15 -1.95
N PHE A 106 -2.00 -16.28 -1.87
CA PHE A 106 -3.31 -16.57 -1.30
C PHE A 106 -4.41 -16.16 -2.26
N GLN A 107 -5.56 -16.79 -2.10
CA GLN A 107 -6.81 -16.41 -2.74
C GLN A 107 -7.91 -16.29 -1.70
N TRP A 108 -8.80 -15.31 -1.84
CA TRP A 108 -9.98 -15.24 -1.01
C TRP A 108 -10.85 -16.47 -1.18
N ASN A 109 -11.36 -17.01 -0.07
CA ASN A 109 -12.38 -18.04 -0.12
C ASN A 109 -13.71 -17.46 -0.68
N GLU A 110 -14.65 -18.33 -1.04
CA GLU A 110 -15.95 -17.95 -1.62
C GLU A 110 -16.70 -16.88 -0.79
N TYR A 111 -16.54 -16.89 0.53
CA TYR A 111 -17.26 -15.98 1.44
C TYR A 111 -16.48 -14.72 1.79
N LYS A 112 -15.26 -14.52 1.26
CA LYS A 112 -14.37 -13.39 1.58
C LYS A 112 -14.05 -13.24 3.06
N THR A 113 -14.05 -14.34 3.82
CA THR A 113 -13.79 -14.37 5.26
C THR A 113 -12.40 -14.86 5.64
N ALA A 114 -11.71 -15.53 4.70
CA ALA A 114 -10.35 -16.05 4.90
C ALA A 114 -9.58 -16.07 3.59
N LEU A 115 -8.27 -16.01 3.71
CA LEU A 115 -7.31 -16.17 2.61
C LEU A 115 -6.78 -17.61 2.63
N ASP A 116 -7.18 -18.38 1.63
CA ASP A 116 -6.68 -19.74 1.42
C ASP A 116 -5.32 -19.70 0.74
N LYS A 117 -4.32 -20.39 1.30
CA LYS A 117 -2.98 -20.42 0.75
C LYS A 117 -2.94 -21.29 -0.51
N VAL A 118 -2.61 -20.68 -1.65
CA VAL A 118 -2.50 -21.34 -2.96
C VAL A 118 -1.12 -21.94 -3.15
N SER A 119 -0.06 -21.18 -2.82
CA SER A 119 1.32 -21.65 -2.89
C SER A 119 2.20 -20.96 -1.85
N ASN A 120 3.30 -21.63 -1.49
CA ASN A 120 4.37 -21.08 -0.68
C ASN A 120 5.70 -21.65 -1.20
N LEU A 121 6.58 -20.77 -1.71
CA LEU A 121 7.86 -21.17 -2.26
C LEU A 121 9.00 -20.46 -1.54
N SER A 122 10.20 -21.08 -1.58
CA SER A 122 11.43 -20.46 -1.09
C SER A 122 11.74 -19.19 -1.86
N SER A 123 12.09 -18.10 -1.17
CA SER A 123 12.58 -16.88 -1.82
C SER A 123 14.03 -16.98 -2.33
N ILE A 124 14.65 -18.16 -2.26
CA ILE A 124 16.05 -18.40 -2.63
C ILE A 124 17.00 -17.43 -1.91
N GLY A 125 16.68 -17.17 -0.64
CA GLY A 125 17.43 -16.23 0.20
C GLY A 125 16.82 -16.14 1.59
N ASP A 126 17.34 -15.22 2.41
CA ASP A 126 16.94 -14.99 3.77
C ASP A 126 16.31 -13.61 3.92
N GLY A 127 15.26 -13.51 4.74
CA GLY A 127 14.65 -12.23 5.10
C GLY A 127 13.91 -11.55 3.96
N ALA A 128 13.02 -12.31 3.27
CA ALA A 128 12.14 -11.73 2.25
C ALA A 128 11.32 -10.56 2.84
N CYS A 129 11.44 -9.37 2.25
CA CYS A 129 10.91 -8.13 2.82
C CYS A 129 9.99 -7.33 1.88
N TYR A 130 9.97 -7.67 0.60
CA TYR A 130 9.14 -7.02 -0.40
C TYR A 130 8.67 -8.00 -1.46
N VAL A 131 7.47 -7.79 -2.00
CA VAL A 131 6.94 -8.46 -3.18
C VAL A 131 6.35 -7.44 -4.14
N GLY A 132 6.52 -7.68 -5.45
CA GLY A 132 5.94 -6.88 -6.53
C GLY A 132 5.35 -7.77 -7.62
N LEU A 133 4.22 -7.38 -8.18
CA LEU A 133 3.49 -8.08 -9.23
C LEU A 133 3.64 -7.33 -10.55
N SER A 134 3.86 -8.04 -11.65
CA SER A 134 3.91 -7.43 -12.99
C SER A 134 2.52 -6.90 -13.39
N SER A 135 2.51 -5.94 -14.31
CA SER A 135 1.25 -5.30 -14.74
C SER A 135 0.30 -6.24 -15.47
N ASP A 136 0.79 -7.30 -16.09
CA ASP A 136 0.02 -8.38 -16.71
C ASP A 136 -0.28 -9.55 -15.77
N GLU A 137 0.20 -9.46 -14.50
CA GLU A 137 0.03 -10.45 -13.44
C GLU A 137 0.57 -11.85 -13.75
N ASN A 138 1.54 -11.96 -14.67
CA ASN A 138 2.19 -13.20 -15.03
C ASN A 138 3.45 -13.47 -14.24
N LEU A 139 4.02 -12.45 -13.57
CA LEU A 139 5.28 -12.52 -12.83
C LEU A 139 5.14 -11.92 -11.44
N LEU A 140 5.72 -12.58 -10.45
CA LEU A 140 5.88 -12.09 -9.08
C LEU A 140 7.37 -12.02 -8.76
N ALA A 141 7.84 -10.89 -8.26
CA ALA A 141 9.20 -10.72 -7.78
C ALA A 141 9.24 -10.51 -6.27
N ALA A 142 10.35 -10.92 -5.62
CA ALA A 142 10.59 -10.61 -4.22
C ALA A 142 12.03 -10.18 -3.97
N ALA A 143 12.22 -9.33 -2.95
CA ALA A 143 13.51 -8.91 -2.44
C ALA A 143 13.81 -9.58 -1.10
N ASN A 144 15.06 -10.05 -0.93
CA ASN A 144 15.58 -10.66 0.28
C ASN A 144 16.60 -9.73 0.92
N TYR A 145 16.24 -9.10 2.03
CA TYR A 145 17.10 -8.15 2.71
C TYR A 145 18.37 -8.78 3.29
N SER A 146 18.21 -9.88 4.03
CA SER A 146 19.33 -10.48 4.77
C SER A 146 20.38 -11.13 3.89
N SER A 147 20.00 -11.67 2.74
CA SER A 147 20.92 -12.28 1.77
C SER A 147 21.35 -11.34 0.64
N GLY A 148 20.69 -10.17 0.47
CA GLY A 148 20.98 -9.24 -0.62
C GLY A 148 20.71 -9.86 -1.99
N SER A 149 19.56 -10.49 -2.18
CA SER A 149 19.19 -11.17 -3.41
C SER A 149 17.75 -10.85 -3.82
N ILE A 150 17.41 -11.12 -5.07
CA ILE A 150 16.04 -11.06 -5.56
C ILE A 150 15.64 -12.40 -6.17
N VAL A 151 14.35 -12.63 -6.28
CA VAL A 151 13.78 -13.80 -6.95
C VAL A 151 12.61 -13.40 -7.82
N LEU A 152 12.46 -14.03 -8.97
CA LEU A 152 11.33 -13.91 -9.89
C LEU A 152 10.64 -15.26 -10.02
N TYR A 153 9.31 -15.28 -9.92
CA TYR A 153 8.46 -16.44 -10.14
C TYR A 153 7.53 -16.20 -11.32
N PRO A 154 7.42 -17.14 -12.25
CA PRO A 154 6.26 -17.17 -13.15
C PRO A 154 5.00 -17.52 -12.32
N LEU A 155 3.85 -16.98 -12.75
CA LEU A 155 2.55 -17.30 -12.16
C LEU A 155 1.71 -18.13 -13.14
N ASP A 156 0.91 -19.05 -12.61
CA ASP A 156 -0.11 -19.76 -13.37
C ASP A 156 -1.38 -18.91 -13.57
N GLU A 157 -2.33 -19.39 -14.36
CA GLU A 157 -3.59 -18.70 -14.67
C GLU A 157 -4.45 -18.39 -13.41
N LYS A 158 -4.20 -19.10 -12.31
CA LYS A 158 -4.88 -18.88 -11.02
C LYS A 158 -4.08 -17.97 -10.09
N GLY A 159 -2.91 -17.49 -10.53
CA GLY A 159 -2.00 -16.65 -9.75
C GLY A 159 -1.17 -17.41 -8.71
N GLY A 160 -1.13 -18.75 -8.78
CA GLY A 160 -0.21 -19.56 -8.02
C GLY A 160 1.21 -19.42 -8.58
N MET A 161 2.23 -19.40 -7.69
CA MET A 161 3.63 -19.39 -8.13
C MET A 161 4.01 -20.76 -8.70
N ILE A 162 4.57 -20.76 -9.91
CA ILE A 162 5.16 -21.94 -10.54
C ILE A 162 6.57 -22.16 -9.95
N ASP A 163 6.89 -23.41 -9.58
CA ASP A 163 8.18 -23.77 -9.00
C ASP A 163 9.29 -23.86 -10.07
N ASP A 164 9.54 -22.72 -10.73
CA ASP A 164 10.65 -22.47 -11.66
C ASP A 164 11.22 -21.06 -11.41
N PRO A 165 11.63 -20.74 -10.17
CA PRO A 165 12.09 -19.41 -9.82
C PRO A 165 13.46 -19.10 -10.41
N GLN A 166 13.67 -17.80 -10.74
CA GLN A 166 14.98 -17.25 -11.06
C GLN A 166 15.50 -16.41 -9.89
N GLY A 167 16.50 -16.92 -9.17
CA GLY A 167 17.20 -16.18 -8.12
C GLY A 167 18.40 -15.42 -8.66
N ILE A 168 18.64 -14.19 -8.18
CA ILE A 168 19.80 -13.37 -8.52
C ILE A 168 20.42 -12.81 -7.24
N GLN A 169 21.71 -13.07 -7.04
CA GLN A 169 22.50 -12.54 -5.94
C GLN A 169 23.10 -11.19 -6.32
N HIS A 170 22.89 -10.16 -5.48
CA HIS A 170 23.62 -8.89 -5.55
C HIS A 170 24.94 -9.01 -4.79
N ASN A 171 25.94 -8.25 -5.21
CA ASN A 171 27.27 -8.26 -4.60
C ASN A 171 27.76 -6.83 -4.42
N GLY A 172 28.47 -6.59 -3.32
CA GLY A 172 29.03 -5.29 -2.98
C GLY A 172 28.76 -4.90 -1.53
N SER A 173 29.19 -3.70 -1.18
CA SER A 173 29.01 -3.09 0.14
C SER A 173 29.08 -1.59 0.00
N GLY A 174 28.63 -0.85 1.02
CA GLY A 174 28.73 0.60 1.14
C GLY A 174 29.53 1.03 2.37
N PRO A 175 29.68 2.35 2.59
CA PRO A 175 30.50 2.88 3.69
C PRO A 175 29.79 2.87 5.05
N HIS A 176 28.47 2.74 5.09
CA HIS A 176 27.71 2.76 6.34
C HIS A 176 27.84 1.43 7.09
N PRO A 177 27.88 1.39 8.46
CA PRO A 177 27.95 0.14 9.22
C PRO A 177 26.89 -0.91 8.87
N ASN A 178 25.71 -0.49 8.40
CA ASN A 178 24.63 -1.38 7.95
C ASN A 178 24.74 -1.77 6.46
N GLN A 179 25.86 -1.49 5.80
CA GLN A 179 26.12 -1.80 4.38
C GLN A 179 27.34 -2.72 4.22
N ASN A 180 27.51 -3.68 5.12
CA ASN A 180 28.60 -4.65 5.06
C ASN A 180 28.46 -5.66 3.91
N SER A 181 27.30 -5.74 3.29
CA SER A 181 26.96 -6.56 2.12
C SER A 181 25.77 -5.93 1.38
N ALA A 182 25.39 -6.50 0.22
CA ALA A 182 24.15 -6.16 -0.45
C ALA A 182 22.93 -6.47 0.44
N HIS A 183 21.89 -5.63 0.35
CA HIS A 183 20.63 -5.72 1.08
C HIS A 183 19.48 -5.28 0.19
N ALA A 184 19.01 -6.16 -0.71
CA ALA A 184 17.88 -5.86 -1.58
C ALA A 184 16.61 -5.64 -0.75
N HIS A 185 15.97 -4.47 -0.88
CA HIS A 185 14.85 -4.11 -0.02
C HIS A 185 13.52 -3.92 -0.77
N CYS A 186 13.54 -3.57 -2.04
CA CYS A 186 12.34 -3.35 -2.84
C CYS A 186 12.54 -3.87 -4.25
N VAL A 187 11.49 -4.42 -4.85
CA VAL A 187 11.42 -4.77 -6.26
C VAL A 187 10.16 -4.20 -6.89
N GLN A 188 10.28 -3.53 -8.03
CA GLN A 188 9.13 -3.00 -8.75
C GLN A 188 9.29 -3.20 -10.25
N PHE A 189 8.22 -3.64 -10.90
CA PHE A 189 8.16 -3.67 -12.36
C PHE A 189 7.98 -2.26 -12.92
N SER A 190 8.59 -1.98 -14.07
CA SER A 190 8.29 -0.77 -14.81
C SER A 190 6.84 -0.75 -15.28
N GLN A 191 6.25 0.43 -15.46
CA GLN A 191 4.87 0.57 -15.93
C GLN A 191 4.62 -0.08 -17.29
N ASN A 192 5.63 -0.05 -18.18
CA ASN A 192 5.59 -0.67 -19.51
C ASN A 192 5.91 -2.17 -19.52
N GLY A 193 6.17 -2.78 -18.35
CA GLY A 193 6.46 -4.21 -18.20
C GLY A 193 7.81 -4.68 -18.75
N LYS A 194 8.68 -3.77 -19.25
CA LYS A 194 9.95 -4.16 -19.86
C LYS A 194 11.05 -4.48 -18.86
N PHE A 195 10.95 -3.95 -17.64
CA PHE A 195 12.02 -3.98 -16.64
C PHE A 195 11.52 -4.38 -15.27
N LEU A 196 12.40 -5.02 -14.49
CA LEU A 196 12.31 -5.13 -13.05
C LEU A 196 13.39 -4.24 -12.42
N TYR A 197 12.99 -3.33 -11.52
CA TYR A 197 13.90 -2.57 -10.69
C TYR A 197 14.10 -3.26 -9.35
N ALA A 198 15.33 -3.29 -8.87
CA ALA A 198 15.68 -3.78 -7.54
C ALA A 198 16.45 -2.70 -6.78
N VAL A 199 15.89 -2.25 -5.68
CA VAL A 199 16.48 -1.24 -4.80
C VAL A 199 17.35 -1.96 -3.78
N ASP A 200 18.66 -1.67 -3.75
CA ASP A 200 19.58 -2.32 -2.83
C ASP A 200 20.22 -1.30 -1.88
N LEU A 201 19.82 -1.39 -0.62
CA LEU A 201 20.27 -0.54 0.48
C LEU A 201 21.78 -0.72 0.76
N GLY A 202 22.27 -1.95 0.62
CA GLY A 202 23.63 -2.30 1.02
C GLY A 202 24.72 -1.79 0.06
N ILE A 203 24.36 -1.45 -1.16
CA ILE A 203 25.31 -1.03 -2.21
C ILE A 203 25.01 0.36 -2.80
N ASP A 204 24.04 1.09 -2.23
CA ASP A 204 23.60 2.42 -2.70
C ASP A 204 23.17 2.45 -4.16
N GLN A 205 22.49 1.39 -4.64
CA GLN A 205 22.11 1.27 -6.04
C GLN A 205 20.63 0.92 -6.24
N ILE A 206 20.11 1.40 -7.36
CA ILE A 206 18.93 0.83 -7.98
C ILE A 206 19.41 0.07 -9.21
N LEU A 207 19.23 -1.24 -9.18
CA LEU A 207 19.55 -2.12 -10.31
C LEU A 207 18.34 -2.27 -11.21
N ILE A 208 18.57 -2.44 -12.50
CA ILE A 208 17.54 -2.68 -13.51
C ILE A 208 17.84 -3.97 -14.26
N TYR A 209 16.82 -4.77 -14.45
CA TYR A 209 16.86 -6.03 -15.18
C TYR A 209 15.86 -5.99 -16.34
N PRO A 210 16.31 -6.08 -17.60
CA PRO A 210 15.38 -6.24 -18.71
C PRO A 210 14.70 -7.62 -18.61
N ILE A 211 13.40 -7.65 -18.91
CA ILE A 211 12.59 -8.86 -18.96
C ILE A 211 12.53 -9.32 -20.42
N ASN A 212 12.99 -10.54 -20.70
CA ASN A 212 13.00 -11.09 -22.04
C ASN A 212 11.66 -11.77 -22.41
N SER A 213 11.52 -12.20 -23.65
CA SER A 213 10.32 -12.88 -24.16
C SER A 213 9.99 -14.22 -23.49
N GLU A 214 10.92 -14.79 -22.73
CA GLU A 214 10.73 -16.02 -21.95
C GLU A 214 10.33 -15.70 -20.48
N ASN A 215 10.02 -14.43 -20.17
CA ASN A 215 9.71 -13.96 -18.83
C ASN A 215 10.85 -14.19 -17.81
N LYS A 216 12.11 -14.12 -18.27
CA LYS A 216 13.30 -14.21 -17.42
C LYS A 216 14.03 -12.86 -17.36
N LEU A 217 14.69 -12.62 -16.23
CA LEU A 217 15.52 -11.43 -16.03
C LEU A 217 16.84 -11.57 -16.82
N GLY A 218 17.17 -10.55 -17.59
CA GLY A 218 18.43 -10.41 -18.26
C GLY A 218 19.56 -9.92 -17.33
N LYS A 219 20.66 -9.47 -17.91
CA LYS A 219 21.82 -8.96 -17.15
C LYS A 219 21.48 -7.66 -16.45
N ALA A 220 21.85 -7.57 -15.17
CA ALA A 220 21.74 -6.35 -14.38
C ALA A 220 22.52 -5.18 -14.99
N GLN A 221 21.92 -4.00 -14.91
CA GLN A 221 22.56 -2.69 -15.14
C GLN A 221 22.26 -1.80 -13.93
N VAL A 222 23.00 -0.71 -13.76
CA VAL A 222 22.71 0.29 -12.74
C VAL A 222 21.74 1.32 -13.32
N ALA A 223 20.51 1.36 -12.80
CA ALA A 223 19.53 2.39 -13.16
C ALA A 223 19.89 3.74 -12.50
N LEU A 224 20.31 3.71 -11.22
CA LEU A 224 20.77 4.88 -10.50
C LEU A 224 21.81 4.48 -9.46
N GLN A 225 22.94 5.19 -9.44
CA GLN A 225 23.90 5.20 -8.34
C GLN A 225 23.56 6.36 -7.42
N LEU A 226 23.29 6.05 -6.16
CA LEU A 226 23.05 7.05 -5.10
C LEU A 226 24.36 7.45 -4.42
N ASP A 227 24.31 8.48 -3.57
CA ASP A 227 25.48 8.92 -2.83
C ASP A 227 25.89 7.84 -1.80
N PRO A 228 27.20 7.66 -1.53
CA PRO A 228 27.68 6.65 -0.59
C PRO A 228 27.07 6.82 0.80
N GLY A 229 26.43 5.77 1.32
CA GLY A 229 25.77 5.79 2.64
C GLY A 229 24.30 6.21 2.61
N ASP A 230 23.71 6.42 1.44
CA ASP A 230 22.28 6.76 1.33
C ASP A 230 21.37 5.62 1.77
N GLY A 231 21.69 4.40 1.38
CA GLY A 231 20.91 3.22 1.72
C GLY A 231 19.47 3.29 1.19
N PRO A 232 19.26 3.24 -0.14
CA PRO A 232 17.91 3.30 -0.72
C PRO A 232 17.08 2.10 -0.27
N ARG A 233 15.79 2.36 0.03
CA ARG A 233 14.91 1.34 0.62
C ARG A 233 13.70 1.02 -0.25
N HIS A 234 12.87 2.00 -0.53
CA HIS A 234 11.69 1.90 -1.39
C HIS A 234 11.74 2.97 -2.48
N LEU A 235 10.97 2.74 -3.54
CA LEU A 235 10.71 3.74 -4.56
C LEU A 235 9.22 3.77 -4.92
N VAL A 236 8.78 4.91 -5.47
CA VAL A 236 7.44 5.08 -6.03
C VAL A 236 7.53 5.86 -7.34
N PHE A 237 6.86 5.37 -8.38
CA PHE A 237 6.74 6.08 -9.65
C PHE A 237 5.66 7.15 -9.57
N HIS A 238 5.88 8.26 -10.27
CA HIS A 238 4.84 9.27 -10.49
C HIS A 238 3.67 8.65 -11.27
N PRO A 239 2.41 8.94 -10.93
CA PRO A 239 1.25 8.26 -11.52
C PRO A 239 1.08 8.50 -13.02
N THR A 240 1.56 9.64 -13.55
CA THR A 240 1.32 10.06 -14.94
C THR A 240 2.56 10.60 -15.67
N GLU A 241 3.68 10.80 -14.99
CA GLU A 241 4.88 11.38 -15.56
C GLU A 241 6.08 10.44 -15.38
N ASN A 242 7.10 10.60 -16.24
CA ASN A 242 8.32 9.79 -16.20
C ASN A 242 9.25 10.23 -15.06
N LYS A 243 8.76 10.13 -13.85
CA LYS A 243 9.49 10.45 -12.63
C LYS A 243 9.40 9.31 -11.61
N VAL A 244 10.40 9.22 -10.76
CA VAL A 244 10.50 8.27 -9.66
C VAL A 244 11.03 8.97 -8.43
N PHE A 245 10.55 8.54 -7.26
CA PHE A 245 10.99 9.04 -5.97
C PHE A 245 11.52 7.88 -5.15
N ILE A 246 12.68 8.07 -4.54
CA ILE A 246 13.40 7.04 -3.79
C ILE A 246 13.57 7.53 -2.35
N ILE A 247 13.20 6.70 -1.37
CA ILE A 247 13.50 6.98 0.03
C ILE A 247 14.76 6.23 0.45
N ASN A 248 15.68 6.97 1.08
CA ASN A 248 16.95 6.47 1.59
C ASN A 248 16.84 6.25 3.11
N GLU A 249 16.99 5.01 3.54
CA GLU A 249 16.84 4.62 4.94
C GLU A 249 17.95 5.22 5.82
N LEU A 250 19.20 5.18 5.35
CA LEU A 250 20.36 5.46 6.18
C LEU A 250 20.68 6.95 6.26
N SER A 251 20.53 7.68 5.17
CA SER A 251 20.78 9.13 5.15
C SER A 251 19.56 9.98 5.52
N SER A 252 18.39 9.36 5.74
CA SER A 252 17.14 10.07 6.03
C SER A 252 16.81 11.14 4.99
N THR A 253 16.84 10.74 3.69
CA THR A 253 16.60 11.62 2.57
C THR A 253 15.62 11.00 1.57
N VAL A 254 15.04 11.85 0.73
CA VAL A 254 14.30 11.46 -0.48
C VAL A 254 15.03 12.01 -1.70
N VAL A 255 15.13 11.20 -2.74
CA VAL A 255 15.67 11.57 -4.05
C VAL A 255 14.54 11.54 -5.07
N SER A 256 14.44 12.58 -5.91
CA SER A 256 13.63 12.56 -7.13
C SER A 256 14.51 12.38 -8.35
N ALA A 257 13.99 11.68 -9.37
CA ALA A 257 14.71 11.43 -10.61
C ALA A 257 13.74 11.34 -11.80
N THR A 258 14.21 11.62 -13.00
CA THR A 258 13.51 11.27 -14.24
C THR A 258 13.78 9.83 -14.61
N VAL A 259 12.85 9.23 -15.36
CA VAL A 259 12.94 7.86 -15.89
C VAL A 259 13.05 7.92 -17.39
N ASP A 260 14.10 7.34 -17.96
CA ASP A 260 14.17 7.05 -19.39
C ASP A 260 13.40 5.76 -19.66
N GLU A 261 12.23 5.84 -20.28
CA GLU A 261 11.35 4.67 -20.53
C GLU A 261 11.93 3.68 -21.56
N GLU A 262 12.87 4.10 -22.38
CA GLU A 262 13.46 3.24 -23.41
C GLU A 262 14.50 2.29 -22.82
N ASN A 263 15.37 2.79 -21.97
CA ASN A 263 16.47 2.03 -21.37
C ASN A 263 16.32 1.81 -19.86
N GLY A 264 15.32 2.46 -19.22
CA GLY A 264 14.99 2.30 -17.81
C GLY A 264 15.96 2.98 -16.83
N VAL A 265 16.87 3.82 -17.32
CA VAL A 265 17.85 4.51 -16.48
C VAL A 265 17.22 5.74 -15.83
N PHE A 266 17.64 6.06 -14.60
CA PHE A 266 17.18 7.23 -13.86
C PHE A 266 18.24 8.33 -13.87
N THR A 267 17.78 9.59 -13.97
CA THR A 267 18.64 10.77 -13.83
C THR A 267 18.15 11.59 -12.64
N LYS A 268 19.02 11.71 -11.61
CA LYS A 268 18.71 12.46 -10.37
C LYS A 268 18.37 13.92 -10.68
N ILE A 269 17.27 14.40 -10.09
CA ILE A 269 16.81 15.80 -10.14
C ILE A 269 17.18 16.50 -8.84
N ASP A 270 16.68 15.97 -7.69
CA ASP A 270 16.78 16.64 -6.39
C ASP A 270 17.00 15.62 -5.26
N LYS A 271 17.44 16.11 -4.10
CA LYS A 271 17.59 15.33 -2.86
C LYS A 271 17.27 16.23 -1.67
N LYS A 272 16.36 15.78 -0.80
CA LYS A 272 15.92 16.53 0.39
C LYS A 272 15.95 15.66 1.65
N SER A 273 16.24 16.30 2.80
CA SER A 273 16.09 15.69 4.11
C SER A 273 14.62 15.40 4.42
N THR A 274 14.36 14.30 5.16
CA THR A 274 13.05 13.97 5.73
C THR A 274 12.92 14.46 7.19
N LEU A 275 13.98 15.04 7.74
CA LEU A 275 14.09 15.44 9.13
C LEU A 275 14.24 16.95 9.27
N PRO A 276 13.86 17.53 10.40
CA PRO A 276 14.24 18.91 10.75
C PRO A 276 15.76 19.08 10.81
N ASP A 277 16.25 20.29 10.52
CA ASP A 277 17.69 20.60 10.48
C ASP A 277 18.40 20.40 11.84
N ASP A 278 17.66 20.53 12.93
CA ASP A 278 18.14 20.42 14.31
C ASP A 278 18.01 19.01 14.92
N TYR A 279 17.44 18.04 14.19
CA TYR A 279 17.27 16.68 14.68
C TYR A 279 18.58 15.90 14.60
N GLN A 280 19.04 15.36 15.75
CA GLN A 280 20.33 14.67 15.88
C GLN A 280 20.21 13.22 16.38
N GLU A 281 19.00 12.77 16.72
CA GLU A 281 18.80 11.42 17.22
C GLU A 281 18.76 10.38 16.07
N PRO A 282 18.98 9.08 16.37
CA PRO A 282 18.92 8.04 15.36
C PRO A 282 17.57 8.00 14.63
N ASN A 283 17.61 7.91 13.31
CA ASN A 283 16.46 7.76 12.45
C ASN A 283 16.74 6.76 11.34
N ALA A 284 15.68 6.13 10.84
CA ALA A 284 15.71 5.23 9.69
C ALA A 284 14.43 5.41 8.89
N CYS A 285 14.54 6.00 7.70
CA CYS A 285 13.36 6.12 6.83
C CYS A 285 12.79 4.75 6.44
N ALA A 286 11.50 4.71 6.12
CA ALA A 286 10.87 3.44 5.81
C ALA A 286 10.12 3.44 4.48
N ASP A 287 8.99 4.09 4.39
CA ASP A 287 8.09 3.98 3.25
C ASP A 287 7.87 5.32 2.55
N ILE A 288 7.45 5.25 1.29
CA ILE A 288 7.26 6.42 0.43
C ILE A 288 6.05 6.23 -0.47
N HIS A 289 5.15 7.20 -0.50
CA HIS A 289 3.98 7.23 -1.36
C HIS A 289 3.77 8.62 -1.95
N ILE A 290 3.18 8.67 -3.13
CA ILE A 290 2.82 9.92 -3.81
C ILE A 290 1.30 10.04 -3.91
N SER A 291 0.77 11.26 -3.83
CA SER A 291 -0.65 11.52 -4.05
C SER A 291 -1.09 11.11 -5.45
N LYS A 292 -2.37 10.81 -5.62
CA LYS A 292 -2.94 10.32 -6.89
C LYS A 292 -2.78 11.29 -8.06
N ASP A 293 -2.71 12.59 -7.76
CA ASP A 293 -2.47 13.67 -8.73
C ASP A 293 -0.98 14.00 -8.93
N GLY A 294 -0.08 13.30 -8.23
CA GLY A 294 1.37 13.47 -8.35
C GLY A 294 1.96 14.69 -7.65
N LYS A 295 1.15 15.51 -6.96
CA LYS A 295 1.61 16.80 -6.41
C LYS A 295 2.25 16.73 -5.04
N PHE A 296 1.94 15.70 -4.25
CA PHE A 296 2.41 15.58 -2.88
C PHE A 296 3.07 14.23 -2.64
N LEU A 297 4.25 14.27 -2.03
CA LEU A 297 5.03 13.09 -1.69
C LEU A 297 5.12 12.96 -0.17
N TYR A 298 4.95 11.75 0.33
CA TYR A 298 4.95 11.40 1.75
C TYR A 298 6.06 10.39 2.03
N ALA A 299 6.81 10.59 3.12
CA ALA A 299 7.94 9.74 3.51
C ALA A 299 7.97 9.51 5.01
N SER A 300 8.03 8.24 5.47
CA SER A 300 7.97 7.92 6.90
C SER A 300 9.37 7.83 7.54
N ASN A 301 9.48 8.30 8.79
CA ASN A 301 10.66 8.35 9.63
C ASN A 301 10.49 7.47 10.88
N ARG A 302 11.24 6.39 10.99
CA ARG A 302 11.32 5.52 12.19
C ARG A 302 12.41 6.04 13.13
N GLY A 303 12.05 6.51 14.29
CA GLY A 303 12.91 7.20 15.25
C GLY A 303 12.36 8.58 15.53
N HIS A 304 12.32 9.47 14.55
CA HIS A 304 11.59 10.74 14.65
C HIS A 304 10.06 10.52 14.71
N ASN A 305 9.58 9.38 14.23
CA ASN A 305 8.17 8.96 14.28
C ASN A 305 7.22 9.96 13.61
N SER A 306 7.51 10.24 12.35
CA SER A 306 6.78 11.24 11.55
C SER A 306 6.61 10.85 10.09
N ILE A 307 5.75 11.60 9.39
CA ILE A 307 5.67 11.66 7.94
C ILE A 307 6.19 13.02 7.47
N ALA A 308 7.25 13.01 6.66
CA ALA A 308 7.69 14.20 5.92
C ALA A 308 6.80 14.37 4.67
N VAL A 309 6.27 15.56 4.48
CA VAL A 309 5.35 15.91 3.38
C VAL A 309 6.05 16.90 2.46
N TYR A 310 6.08 16.60 1.16
CA TYR A 310 6.67 17.47 0.15
C TYR A 310 5.66 17.82 -0.92
N SER A 311 5.76 19.04 -1.47
CA SER A 311 5.22 19.32 -2.80
C SER A 311 6.22 18.93 -3.87
N VAL A 312 5.71 18.41 -4.98
CA VAL A 312 6.46 18.02 -6.17
C VAL A 312 6.17 19.03 -7.27
N SER A 313 7.22 19.66 -7.83
CA SER A 313 7.07 20.58 -8.96
C SER A 313 6.97 19.83 -10.30
N GLU A 314 6.57 20.52 -11.36
CA GLU A 314 6.58 19.98 -12.73
C GLU A 314 7.98 19.53 -13.18
N SER A 315 9.05 20.17 -12.68
CA SER A 315 10.43 19.73 -12.93
C SER A 315 10.87 18.52 -12.10
N GLY A 316 10.09 18.15 -11.07
CA GLY A 316 10.43 17.08 -10.12
C GLY A 316 11.19 17.54 -8.88
N ASP A 317 11.41 18.86 -8.71
CA ASP A 317 12.01 19.40 -7.50
C ASP A 317 11.08 19.21 -6.30
N LEU A 318 11.67 18.92 -5.15
CA LEU A 318 10.97 18.67 -3.90
C LEU A 318 11.06 19.88 -2.97
N LYS A 319 9.93 20.29 -2.41
CA LYS A 319 9.87 21.30 -1.34
C LYS A 319 9.22 20.69 -0.11
N LEU A 320 9.97 20.57 0.98
CA LEU A 320 9.43 20.13 2.27
C LEU A 320 8.37 21.15 2.75
N LEU A 321 7.18 20.66 3.04
CA LEU A 321 6.04 21.43 3.53
C LEU A 321 5.91 21.35 5.04
N THR A 322 5.94 20.13 5.57
CA THR A 322 5.84 19.83 7.01
C THR A 322 6.42 18.46 7.33
N ILE A 323 6.62 18.22 8.61
CA ILE A 323 6.97 16.91 9.18
C ILE A 323 5.95 16.64 10.28
N GLU A 324 4.98 15.74 9.99
CA GLU A 324 3.82 15.48 10.85
C GLU A 324 4.07 14.28 11.78
N PRO A 325 3.91 14.40 13.11
CA PRO A 325 4.02 13.28 14.06
C PRO A 325 2.94 12.21 13.78
N VAL A 326 3.33 10.93 13.79
CA VAL A 326 2.42 9.82 13.43
C VAL A 326 1.49 9.34 14.56
N GLN A 327 1.56 9.92 15.75
CA GLN A 327 0.77 9.50 16.92
C GLN A 327 1.03 8.02 17.30
N GLY A 328 2.28 7.58 17.11
CA GLY A 328 2.73 6.20 17.34
C GLY A 328 4.25 6.08 17.28
N ASP A 329 4.76 4.85 17.38
CA ASP A 329 6.19 4.57 17.34
C ASP A 329 6.54 3.58 16.23
N TRP A 330 7.57 3.94 15.45
CA TRP A 330 8.16 3.13 14.39
C TRP A 330 7.23 2.94 13.18
N PRO A 331 6.87 4.04 12.45
CA PRO A 331 6.00 4.00 11.26
C PRO A 331 6.71 3.28 10.10
N ARG A 332 6.60 1.95 10.09
CA ARG A 332 7.32 1.10 9.13
C ARG A 332 6.71 1.14 7.73
N ASN A 333 5.40 1.32 7.65
CA ASN A 333 4.65 1.41 6.41
C ASN A 333 3.45 2.34 6.61
N PHE A 334 2.98 2.94 5.56
CA PHE A 334 1.73 3.69 5.52
C PHE A 334 1.07 3.52 4.14
N THR A 335 -0.18 3.91 4.01
CA THR A 335 -0.89 3.90 2.74
C THR A 335 -1.84 5.07 2.63
N LEU A 336 -2.10 5.53 1.41
CA LEU A 336 -3.20 6.44 1.11
C LEU A 336 -4.47 5.63 0.84
N SER A 337 -5.62 6.14 1.28
CA SER A 337 -6.90 5.57 0.87
C SER A 337 -7.08 5.69 -0.66
N PRO A 338 -7.86 4.81 -1.30
CA PRO A 338 -8.03 4.82 -2.77
C PRO A 338 -8.59 6.11 -3.35
N ASP A 339 -9.34 6.90 -2.56
CA ASP A 339 -9.81 8.24 -2.91
C ASP A 339 -8.75 9.33 -2.68
N GLY A 340 -7.69 9.03 -1.92
CA GLY A 340 -6.63 9.96 -1.54
C GLY A 340 -7.00 10.90 -0.38
N GLU A 341 -8.14 10.70 0.27
CA GLU A 341 -8.62 11.59 1.34
C GLU A 341 -8.03 11.27 2.71
N PHE A 342 -7.45 10.07 2.90
CA PHE A 342 -6.85 9.67 4.16
C PHE A 342 -5.48 9.03 3.94
N LEU A 343 -4.63 9.17 4.96
CA LEU A 343 -3.35 8.49 5.10
C LEU A 343 -3.38 7.67 6.39
N LEU A 344 -3.09 6.37 6.28
CA LEU A 344 -3.09 5.43 7.39
C LEU A 344 -1.66 4.95 7.67
N VAL A 345 -1.24 4.98 8.95
CA VAL A 345 0.14 4.68 9.35
C VAL A 345 0.20 3.43 10.22
N ALA A 346 0.99 2.44 9.80
CA ALA A 346 1.31 1.25 10.59
C ALA A 346 2.48 1.52 11.53
N ASN A 347 2.19 1.74 12.80
CA ASN A 347 3.16 2.00 13.86
C ASN A 347 3.55 0.69 14.53
N GLN A 348 4.65 0.09 14.08
CA GLN A 348 5.04 -1.28 14.44
C GLN A 348 5.26 -1.45 15.95
N LYS A 349 5.96 -0.51 16.62
CA LYS A 349 6.34 -0.66 18.02
C LYS A 349 5.25 -0.24 19.00
N SER A 350 4.42 0.73 18.66
CA SER A 350 3.26 1.12 19.46
C SER A 350 2.04 0.23 19.26
N ASN A 351 2.09 -0.72 18.29
CA ASN A 351 1.02 -1.68 18.05
C ASN A 351 -0.33 -1.02 17.70
N ASN A 352 -0.30 0.04 16.89
CA ASN A 352 -1.50 0.72 16.43
C ASN A 352 -1.41 1.13 14.96
N ILE A 353 -2.56 1.35 14.35
CA ILE A 353 -2.70 2.04 13.07
C ILE A 353 -3.40 3.35 13.37
N THR A 354 -2.82 4.47 12.95
CA THR A 354 -3.36 5.81 13.10
C THR A 354 -3.81 6.38 11.77
N VAL A 355 -4.84 7.24 11.76
CA VAL A 355 -5.48 7.74 10.55
C VAL A 355 -5.43 9.26 10.51
N PHE A 356 -4.98 9.79 9.38
CA PHE A 356 -4.88 11.22 9.10
C PHE A 356 -5.78 11.60 7.93
N LYS A 357 -6.45 12.73 8.03
CA LYS A 357 -7.11 13.36 6.89
C LYS A 357 -6.06 14.06 6.04
N VAL A 358 -6.18 13.94 4.73
CA VAL A 358 -5.32 14.61 3.76
C VAL A 358 -6.04 15.82 3.19
N ASP A 359 -5.44 17.00 3.29
CA ASP A 359 -5.92 18.18 2.55
C ASP A 359 -5.46 18.07 1.09
N GLY A 360 -6.39 17.79 0.19
CA GLY A 360 -6.10 17.59 -1.24
C GLY A 360 -5.53 18.81 -1.98
N GLN A 361 -5.59 20.02 -1.39
CA GLN A 361 -5.05 21.24 -1.99
C GLN A 361 -3.62 21.55 -1.51
N THR A 362 -3.33 21.23 -0.25
CA THR A 362 -2.04 21.56 0.38
C THR A 362 -1.16 20.33 0.63
N GLY A 363 -1.72 19.12 0.58
CA GLY A 363 -1.06 17.86 0.92
C GLY A 363 -0.85 17.65 2.42
N LEU A 364 -1.24 18.61 3.27
CA LEU A 364 -1.03 18.54 4.71
C LEU A 364 -1.89 17.45 5.36
N LEU A 365 -1.38 16.91 6.47
CA LEU A 365 -2.03 15.85 7.23
C LEU A 365 -2.61 16.42 8.52
N GLU A 366 -3.82 15.97 8.88
CA GLU A 366 -4.46 16.27 10.15
C GLU A 366 -4.87 14.96 10.84
N PHE A 367 -4.42 14.74 12.08
CA PHE A 367 -4.81 13.54 12.83
C PHE A 367 -6.31 13.56 13.11
N THR A 368 -7.01 12.51 12.71
CA THR A 368 -8.48 12.41 12.86
C THR A 368 -8.93 12.03 14.27
N GLY A 369 -8.01 11.59 15.12
CA GLY A 369 -8.33 10.94 16.40
C GLY A 369 -8.67 9.44 16.25
N ASN A 370 -8.76 8.92 15.03
CA ASN A 370 -9.03 7.51 14.78
C ASN A 370 -7.75 6.68 14.85
N GLU A 371 -7.81 5.62 15.64
CA GLU A 371 -6.77 4.60 15.72
C GLU A 371 -7.37 3.23 16.02
N ILE A 372 -6.64 2.17 15.70
CA ILE A 372 -6.99 0.81 16.09
C ILE A 372 -5.75 0.06 16.57
N SER A 373 -5.89 -0.70 17.67
CA SER A 373 -4.81 -1.56 18.17
C SER A 373 -4.71 -2.85 17.37
N ILE A 374 -3.49 -3.14 16.90
CA ILE A 374 -3.12 -4.38 16.21
C ILE A 374 -1.65 -4.67 16.46
N SER A 375 -1.30 -5.93 16.77
CA SER A 375 0.07 -6.30 17.12
C SER A 375 1.02 -6.15 15.93
N GLN A 376 2.08 -5.36 16.11
CA GLN A 376 3.19 -5.14 15.19
C GLN A 376 2.78 -4.99 13.71
N PRO A 377 1.92 -4.02 13.34
CA PRO A 377 1.52 -3.81 11.95
C PRO A 377 2.72 -3.30 11.15
N VAL A 378 2.97 -3.88 9.97
CA VAL A 378 4.16 -3.57 9.14
C VAL A 378 3.85 -3.35 7.66
N CYS A 379 2.63 -3.62 7.22
CA CYS A 379 2.17 -3.38 5.86
C CYS A 379 0.67 -3.15 5.82
N LEU A 380 0.24 -2.12 5.09
CA LEU A 380 -1.16 -1.77 4.86
C LEU A 380 -1.44 -1.77 3.35
N LYS A 381 -2.55 -2.42 2.92
CA LYS A 381 -2.97 -2.46 1.51
C LYS A 381 -4.50 -2.41 1.41
N PHE A 382 -5.01 -1.52 0.53
CA PHE A 382 -6.40 -1.48 0.11
C PHE A 382 -6.64 -2.32 -1.13
#